data_57b7e917f2ed7880996568c4fe112a8b
#
_entry.id   57b7e917f2ed7880996568c4fe112a8b
#
_cell.length_a   1.000
_cell.length_b   1.000
_cell.length_c   1.000
_cell.angle_alpha   90.00
_cell.angle_beta   90.00
_cell.angle_gamma   90.00
#
_symmetry.space_group_name_H-M   'P 1'
#
loop_
_entity.id
_entity.type
_entity.pdbx_description
1 polymer ?
#
loop_
_entity_poly.entity_id
_entity_poly.type
_entity_poly.pdbx_seq_one_letter_code
_entity_poly.pdbx_strand_id
1 'polypeptide(L)'
;EVNATAKERIKGMVGLRDCVNELIDLQLDELTTDSEISEKQAELNTLYDNFTKKYGLINDKVNKSAFLNDSSYYLLCSLEILDEEKKLKRKADMFTKRTIKQHSSVTKVDTAVEALAVSIGERACVDLGFMASLMGEGATPQKIVEDLQGIIFKDPRTGPFDLESNPDRS
;
A
#
# COMPACT_ATOMS: atom_id res chain seq x y z
N GLU A 1 -26.22 -26.57 16.85
CA GLU A 1 -25.11 -27.28 16.17
C GLU A 1 -24.84 -26.62 14.83
N VAL A 2 -23.60 -26.21 14.60
CA VAL A 2 -23.18 -25.64 13.30
C VAL A 2 -23.13 -26.80 12.31
N ASN A 3 -23.91 -26.72 11.22
CA ASN A 3 -23.91 -27.69 10.14
C ASN A 3 -22.48 -27.92 9.62
N ALA A 4 -22.07 -29.18 9.41
CA ALA A 4 -20.74 -29.54 8.90
C ALA A 4 -20.36 -28.77 7.63
N THR A 5 -21.31 -28.54 6.71
CA THR A 5 -21.12 -27.75 5.50
C THR A 5 -20.85 -26.28 5.81
N ALA A 6 -21.51 -25.71 6.82
CA ALA A 6 -21.27 -24.31 7.24
C ALA A 6 -19.87 -24.18 7.86
N LYS A 7 -19.43 -25.15 8.66
CA LYS A 7 -18.09 -25.18 9.24
C LYS A 7 -17.01 -25.25 8.17
N GLU A 8 -17.16 -26.11 7.17
CA GLU A 8 -16.19 -26.24 6.07
C GLU A 8 -16.18 -24.98 5.16
N ARG A 9 -17.32 -24.35 4.95
CA ARG A 9 -17.43 -23.05 4.25
C ARG A 9 -16.64 -21.96 4.99
N ILE A 10 -16.84 -21.83 6.28
CA ILE A 10 -16.11 -20.85 7.11
C ILE A 10 -14.61 -21.14 7.06
N LYS A 11 -14.17 -22.38 7.18
CA LYS A 11 -12.75 -22.74 7.02
C LYS A 11 -12.17 -22.34 5.67
N GLY A 12 -12.93 -22.54 4.59
CA GLY A 12 -12.51 -22.10 3.25
C GLY A 12 -12.34 -20.58 3.17
N MET A 13 -13.25 -19.81 3.76
CA MET A 13 -13.15 -18.34 3.80
C MET A 13 -12.00 -17.88 4.70
N VAL A 14 -11.75 -18.54 5.82
CA VAL A 14 -10.58 -18.28 6.68
C VAL A 14 -9.29 -18.54 5.90
N GLY A 15 -9.19 -19.66 5.17
CA GLY A 15 -8.02 -19.94 4.33
C GLY A 15 -7.79 -18.87 3.25
N LEU A 16 -8.85 -18.40 2.61
CA LEU A 16 -8.77 -17.29 1.65
C LEU A 16 -8.30 -15.99 2.33
N ARG A 17 -8.86 -15.66 3.49
CA ARG A 17 -8.46 -14.48 4.28
C ARG A 17 -6.98 -14.51 4.63
N ASP A 18 -6.52 -15.63 5.17
CA ASP A 18 -5.15 -15.77 5.62
C ASP A 18 -4.17 -15.68 4.43
N CYS A 19 -4.49 -16.32 3.30
CA CYS A 19 -3.70 -16.22 2.07
C CYS A 19 -3.67 -14.78 1.51
N VAL A 20 -4.78 -14.04 1.55
CA VAL A 20 -4.83 -12.63 1.12
C VAL A 20 -3.97 -11.76 2.03
N ASN A 21 -4.04 -11.94 3.35
CA ASN A 21 -3.22 -11.18 4.29
C ASN A 21 -1.73 -11.45 4.08
N GLU A 22 -1.34 -12.72 3.93
CA GLU A 22 0.04 -13.08 3.59
C GLU A 22 0.51 -12.46 2.26
N LEU A 23 -0.36 -12.44 1.24
CA LEU A 23 -0.04 -11.77 -0.03
C LEU A 23 0.13 -10.26 0.13
N ILE A 24 -0.67 -9.62 0.99
CA ILE A 24 -0.51 -8.20 1.32
C ILE A 24 0.83 -7.96 2.03
N ASP A 25 1.15 -8.77 3.02
CA ASP A 25 2.41 -8.67 3.78
C ASP A 25 3.63 -8.85 2.85
N LEU A 26 3.59 -9.84 1.95
CA LEU A 26 4.62 -10.03 0.92
C LEU A 26 4.76 -8.82 -0.01
N GLN A 27 3.66 -8.17 -0.38
CA GLN A 27 3.71 -6.98 -1.23
C GLN A 27 4.24 -5.74 -0.50
N LEU A 28 4.09 -5.68 0.82
CA LEU A 28 4.60 -4.60 1.67
C LEU A 28 6.10 -4.76 1.98
N ASP A 29 6.60 -5.98 2.00
CA ASP A 29 8.01 -6.26 2.24
C ASP A 29 8.86 -5.88 1.02
N GLU A 30 9.81 -4.99 1.22
CA GLU A 30 10.72 -4.49 0.18
C GLU A 30 11.68 -5.56 -0.36
N LEU A 31 11.94 -6.62 0.41
CA LEU A 31 12.84 -7.70 0.04
C LEU A 31 12.14 -8.81 -0.75
N THR A 32 10.81 -8.84 -0.75
CA THR A 32 10.03 -9.86 -1.45
C THR A 32 10.14 -9.71 -2.96
N THR A 33 10.50 -10.80 -3.61
CA THR A 33 10.64 -10.88 -5.08
C THR A 33 9.28 -11.02 -5.78
N ASP A 34 9.21 -10.64 -7.04
CA ASP A 34 8.01 -10.84 -7.87
C ASP A 34 7.66 -12.31 -8.07
N SER A 35 8.65 -13.24 -7.97
CA SER A 35 8.43 -14.69 -8.00
C SER A 35 7.65 -15.14 -6.79
N GLU A 36 8.02 -14.74 -5.59
CA GLU A 36 7.32 -15.10 -4.35
C GLU A 36 5.88 -14.57 -4.33
N ILE A 37 5.69 -13.36 -4.84
CA ILE A 37 4.34 -12.78 -5.01
C ILE A 37 3.53 -13.61 -6.00
N SER A 38 4.10 -14.00 -7.14
CA SER A 38 3.42 -14.81 -8.16
C SER A 38 3.05 -16.18 -7.64
N GLU A 39 3.91 -16.82 -6.85
CA GLU A 39 3.63 -18.11 -6.20
C GLU A 39 2.45 -18.00 -5.23
N LYS A 40 2.42 -16.95 -4.40
CA LYS A 40 1.30 -16.69 -3.46
C LYS A 40 0.00 -16.35 -4.22
N GLN A 41 0.09 -15.64 -5.34
CA GLN A 41 -1.06 -15.40 -6.23
C GLN A 41 -1.61 -16.69 -6.84
N ALA A 42 -0.76 -17.62 -7.22
CA ALA A 42 -1.17 -18.95 -7.72
C ALA A 42 -1.87 -19.77 -6.63
N GLU A 43 -1.38 -19.71 -5.40
CA GLU A 43 -2.03 -20.32 -4.23
C GLU A 43 -3.40 -19.72 -3.99
N LEU A 44 -3.50 -18.38 -3.96
CA LEU A 44 -4.77 -17.67 -3.79
C LEU A 44 -5.78 -18.03 -4.89
N ASN A 45 -5.35 -18.13 -6.15
CA ASN A 45 -6.19 -18.58 -7.26
C ASN A 45 -6.72 -19.97 -7.03
N THR A 46 -5.87 -20.91 -6.58
CA THR A 46 -6.24 -22.29 -6.31
C THR A 46 -7.28 -22.39 -5.18
N LEU A 47 -7.04 -21.67 -4.08
CA LEU A 47 -7.98 -21.62 -2.95
C LEU A 47 -9.33 -21.02 -3.36
N TYR A 48 -9.30 -19.93 -4.13
CA TYR A 48 -10.51 -19.25 -4.62
C TYR A 48 -11.31 -20.16 -5.56
N ASP A 49 -10.67 -20.79 -6.54
CA ASP A 49 -11.35 -21.64 -7.52
C ASP A 49 -11.95 -22.88 -6.84
N ASN A 50 -11.24 -23.48 -5.88
CA ASN A 50 -11.77 -24.59 -5.08
C ASN A 50 -12.96 -24.17 -4.22
N PHE A 51 -12.88 -23.00 -3.59
CA PHE A 51 -13.97 -22.47 -2.77
C PHE A 51 -15.20 -22.18 -3.62
N THR A 52 -15.05 -21.41 -4.70
CA THR A 52 -16.17 -20.97 -5.54
C THR A 52 -16.84 -22.13 -6.28
N LYS A 53 -16.07 -23.14 -6.67
CA LYS A 53 -16.61 -24.38 -7.27
C LYS A 53 -17.55 -25.12 -6.31
N LYS A 54 -17.29 -25.07 -5.01
CA LYS A 54 -18.04 -25.81 -4.00
C LYS A 54 -19.17 -25.00 -3.37
N TYR A 55 -18.95 -23.71 -3.16
CA TYR A 55 -19.80 -22.86 -2.33
C TYR A 55 -20.38 -21.63 -3.05
N GLY A 56 -20.04 -21.42 -4.32
CA GLY A 56 -20.43 -20.24 -5.08
C GLY A 56 -19.54 -19.03 -4.78
N LEU A 57 -19.92 -17.86 -5.27
CA LEU A 57 -19.16 -16.63 -5.12
C LEU A 57 -19.06 -16.20 -3.65
N ILE A 58 -17.96 -15.56 -3.29
CA ILE A 58 -17.79 -14.97 -1.94
C ILE A 58 -18.92 -13.96 -1.67
N ASN A 59 -19.30 -13.22 -2.70
CA ASN A 59 -20.38 -12.23 -2.62
C ASN A 59 -21.80 -12.83 -2.59
N ASP A 60 -21.97 -14.15 -2.70
CA ASP A 60 -23.25 -14.79 -2.54
C ASP A 60 -23.79 -14.60 -1.11
N LYS A 61 -25.13 -14.40 -1.01
CA LYS A 61 -25.79 -14.06 0.24
C LYS A 61 -25.45 -15.00 1.41
N VAL A 62 -25.31 -16.30 1.13
CA VAL A 62 -25.01 -17.31 2.15
C VAL A 62 -23.57 -17.18 2.64
N ASN A 63 -22.63 -16.95 1.72
CA ASN A 63 -21.21 -16.76 2.05
C ASN A 63 -20.99 -15.44 2.81
N LYS A 64 -21.61 -14.35 2.34
CA LYS A 64 -21.63 -13.08 3.05
C LYS A 64 -22.12 -13.21 4.48
N SER A 65 -23.26 -13.85 4.68
CA SER A 65 -23.85 -14.02 6.02
C SER A 65 -22.98 -14.84 6.94
N ALA A 66 -22.24 -15.82 6.41
CA ALA A 66 -21.36 -16.67 7.21
C ALA A 66 -20.10 -15.94 7.72
N PHE A 67 -19.69 -14.84 7.08
CA PHE A 67 -18.44 -14.13 7.36
C PHE A 67 -18.64 -12.64 7.69
N LEU A 68 -19.87 -12.18 7.84
CA LEU A 68 -20.26 -10.78 8.04
C LEU A 68 -19.58 -10.11 9.23
N ASN A 69 -19.34 -10.87 10.29
CA ASN A 69 -18.75 -10.37 11.55
C ASN A 69 -17.21 -10.44 11.57
N ASP A 70 -16.58 -10.93 10.51
CA ASP A 70 -15.11 -10.94 10.40
C ASP A 70 -14.60 -9.57 9.94
N SER A 71 -13.51 -9.09 10.53
CA SER A 71 -12.89 -7.81 10.18
C SER A 71 -12.44 -7.74 8.72
N SER A 72 -12.14 -8.89 8.11
CA SER A 72 -11.72 -9.00 6.71
C SER A 72 -12.88 -9.24 5.73
N TYR A 73 -14.12 -9.14 6.19
CA TYR A 73 -15.30 -9.35 5.36
C TYR A 73 -15.28 -8.55 4.05
N TYR A 74 -15.01 -7.24 4.16
CA TYR A 74 -14.96 -6.37 2.97
C TYR A 74 -13.77 -6.67 2.06
N LEU A 75 -12.63 -7.06 2.64
CA LEU A 75 -11.45 -7.47 1.88
C LEU A 75 -11.76 -8.70 1.03
N LEU A 76 -12.38 -9.72 1.61
CA LEU A 76 -12.80 -10.92 0.87
C LEU A 76 -13.84 -10.61 -0.21
N CYS A 77 -14.82 -9.76 0.06
CA CYS A 77 -15.80 -9.34 -0.93
C CYS A 77 -15.16 -8.58 -2.10
N SER A 78 -14.08 -7.84 -1.88
CA SER A 78 -13.35 -7.08 -2.91
C SER A 78 -12.53 -7.96 -3.87
N LEU A 79 -12.37 -9.24 -3.57
CA LEU A 79 -11.71 -10.19 -4.48
C LEU A 79 -12.52 -10.45 -5.76
N GLU A 80 -13.80 -10.15 -5.75
CA GLU A 80 -14.72 -10.35 -6.87
C GLU A 80 -15.21 -9.01 -7.42
N ILE A 81 -15.04 -8.79 -8.72
CA ILE A 81 -15.64 -7.68 -9.45
C ILE A 81 -16.89 -8.22 -10.13
N LEU A 82 -18.04 -7.76 -9.66
CA LEU A 82 -19.35 -8.21 -10.15
C LEU A 82 -19.89 -7.24 -11.19
N ASP A 83 -20.75 -7.75 -12.07
CA ASP A 83 -21.57 -6.96 -12.99
C ASP A 83 -22.87 -6.45 -12.32
N GLU A 84 -23.70 -5.76 -13.09
CA GLU A 84 -25.00 -5.23 -12.62
C GLU A 84 -25.98 -6.34 -12.20
N GLU A 85 -25.84 -7.55 -12.74
CA GLU A 85 -26.64 -8.72 -12.41
C GLU A 85 -26.07 -9.52 -11.22
N LYS A 86 -24.99 -9.02 -10.57
CA LYS A 86 -24.25 -9.67 -9.47
C LYS A 86 -23.57 -10.99 -9.88
N LYS A 87 -23.25 -11.15 -11.15
CA LYS A 87 -22.43 -12.24 -11.65
C LYS A 87 -20.95 -11.84 -11.66
N LEU A 88 -20.07 -12.80 -11.54
CA LEU A 88 -18.62 -12.56 -11.59
C LEU A 88 -18.24 -12.03 -12.98
N LYS A 89 -17.87 -10.75 -13.04
CA LYS A 89 -17.28 -10.12 -14.24
C LYS A 89 -15.81 -10.49 -14.39
N ARG A 90 -15.04 -10.39 -13.32
CA ARG A 90 -13.63 -10.79 -13.23
C ARG A 90 -13.17 -10.90 -11.79
N LYS A 91 -12.07 -11.59 -11.56
CA LYS A 91 -11.33 -11.55 -10.29
C LYS A 91 -10.65 -10.18 -10.14
N ALA A 92 -10.39 -9.77 -8.90
CA ALA A 92 -9.65 -8.55 -8.61
C ALA A 92 -8.20 -8.63 -9.12
N ASP A 93 -7.56 -7.47 -9.32
CA ASP A 93 -6.19 -7.40 -9.83
C ASP A 93 -5.15 -8.07 -8.91
N MET A 94 -5.45 -8.19 -7.61
CA MET A 94 -4.62 -8.89 -6.63
C MET A 94 -4.25 -10.32 -7.03
N PHE A 95 -5.10 -11.01 -7.79
CA PHE A 95 -4.85 -12.37 -8.27
C PHE A 95 -3.74 -12.49 -9.33
N THR A 96 -3.39 -11.39 -9.99
CA THR A 96 -2.48 -11.43 -11.16
C THR A 96 -1.45 -10.31 -11.18
N LYS A 97 -1.62 -9.28 -10.36
CA LYS A 97 -0.75 -8.10 -10.36
C LYS A 97 -0.33 -7.73 -8.95
N ARG A 98 0.84 -7.12 -8.82
CA ARG A 98 1.22 -6.41 -7.61
C ARG A 98 0.32 -5.18 -7.48
N THR A 99 -0.49 -5.11 -6.42
CA THR A 99 -1.46 -4.03 -6.17
C THR A 99 -0.93 -2.99 -5.19
N ILE A 100 0.04 -3.37 -4.36
CA ILE A 100 0.72 -2.48 -3.42
C ILE A 100 2.08 -2.16 -4.02
N LYS A 101 2.29 -0.89 -4.36
CA LYS A 101 3.60 -0.41 -4.80
C LYS A 101 4.52 -0.33 -3.59
N GLN A 102 5.72 -0.88 -3.73
CA GLN A 102 6.78 -0.63 -2.77
C GLN A 102 7.05 0.87 -2.72
N HIS A 103 7.21 1.40 -1.53
CA HIS A 103 7.77 2.72 -1.34
C HIS A 103 9.27 2.61 -1.64
N SER A 104 9.66 2.81 -2.90
CA SER A 104 11.07 2.99 -3.21
C SER A 104 11.47 4.33 -2.62
N SER A 105 12.21 4.30 -1.51
CA SER A 105 12.87 5.50 -1.02
C SER A 105 13.75 6.05 -2.16
N VAL A 106 13.53 7.31 -2.49
CA VAL A 106 14.33 7.99 -3.53
C VAL A 106 15.74 8.15 -2.97
N THR A 107 16.70 7.44 -3.55
CA THR A 107 18.08 7.43 -3.07
C THR A 107 18.94 8.52 -3.70
N LYS A 108 18.49 9.12 -4.82
CA LYS A 108 19.22 10.17 -5.52
C LYS A 108 18.25 11.10 -6.26
N VAL A 109 18.55 12.39 -6.22
CA VAL A 109 17.84 13.46 -6.95
C VAL A 109 18.83 14.44 -7.57
N ASP A 110 18.40 15.13 -8.61
CA ASP A 110 19.27 16.06 -9.34
C ASP A 110 19.08 17.53 -8.94
N THR A 111 17.95 17.86 -8.30
CA THR A 111 17.63 19.26 -7.95
C THR A 111 17.28 19.42 -6.47
N ALA A 112 17.54 20.63 -5.92
CA ALA A 112 17.18 20.96 -4.54
C ALA A 112 15.66 20.93 -4.30
N VAL A 113 14.85 21.21 -5.31
CA VAL A 113 13.37 21.16 -5.23
C VAL A 113 12.91 19.72 -5.10
N GLU A 114 13.49 18.78 -5.86
CA GLU A 114 13.20 17.34 -5.73
C GLU A 114 13.64 16.82 -4.35
N ALA A 115 14.85 17.19 -3.90
CA ALA A 115 15.34 16.83 -2.57
C ALA A 115 14.41 17.34 -1.46
N LEU A 116 13.86 18.55 -1.61
CA LEU A 116 12.87 19.12 -0.68
C LEU A 116 11.58 18.30 -0.68
N ALA A 117 11.05 17.94 -1.85
CA ALA A 117 9.83 17.13 -1.96
C ALA A 117 10.00 15.77 -1.29
N VAL A 118 11.15 15.11 -1.48
CA VAL A 118 11.49 13.83 -0.83
C VAL A 118 11.65 14.00 0.67
N SER A 119 12.34 15.07 1.14
CA SER A 119 12.52 15.35 2.56
C SER A 119 11.20 15.55 3.29
N ILE A 120 10.26 16.29 2.69
CA ILE A 120 8.93 16.50 3.25
C ILE A 120 8.13 15.20 3.23
N GLY A 121 8.18 14.44 2.14
CA GLY A 121 7.44 13.18 1.99
C GLY A 121 7.90 12.09 2.96
N GLU A 122 9.20 11.98 3.21
CA GLU A 122 9.77 10.90 4.04
C GLU A 122 9.97 11.30 5.51
N ARG A 123 10.30 12.57 5.78
CA ARG A 123 10.67 13.06 7.12
C ARG A 123 9.70 14.07 7.72
N ALA A 124 8.69 14.50 6.93
CA ALA A 124 7.73 15.54 7.30
C ALA A 124 8.37 16.88 7.74
N CYS A 125 9.62 17.14 7.31
CA CYS A 125 10.35 18.37 7.62
C CYS A 125 11.40 18.68 6.54
N VAL A 126 11.94 19.89 6.57
CA VAL A 126 13.06 20.31 5.72
C VAL A 126 14.36 19.88 6.38
N ASP A 127 14.88 18.70 6.04
CA ASP A 127 16.15 18.18 6.53
C ASP A 127 17.26 18.40 5.50
N LEU A 128 18.02 19.50 5.66
CA LEU A 128 19.08 19.88 4.73
C LEU A 128 20.21 18.85 4.64
N GLY A 129 20.49 18.13 5.72
CA GLY A 129 21.51 17.07 5.74
C GLY A 129 21.07 15.88 4.88
N PHE A 130 19.81 15.45 5.04
CA PHE A 130 19.21 14.41 4.22
C PHE A 130 19.12 14.82 2.75
N MET A 131 18.70 16.05 2.47
CA MET A 131 18.64 16.59 1.11
C MET A 131 20.01 16.61 0.44
N ALA A 132 21.06 17.00 1.16
CA ALA A 132 22.43 16.96 0.65
C ALA A 132 22.88 15.52 0.34
N SER A 133 22.51 14.55 1.17
CA SER A 133 22.81 13.13 0.92
C SER A 133 22.14 12.59 -0.34
N LEU A 134 20.92 13.05 -0.64
CA LEU A 134 20.16 12.67 -1.85
C LEU A 134 20.76 13.30 -3.12
N MET A 135 21.29 14.50 -3.03
CA MET A 135 21.90 15.21 -4.18
C MET A 135 23.33 14.75 -4.48
N GLY A 136 23.99 14.07 -3.53
CA GLY A 136 25.29 13.47 -3.72
C GLY A 136 26.48 14.45 -3.61
N GLU A 137 27.63 14.07 -4.19
CA GLU A 137 28.89 14.82 -4.04
C GLU A 137 28.77 16.25 -4.57
N GLY A 138 29.16 17.21 -3.74
CA GLY A 138 29.15 18.65 -4.05
C GLY A 138 27.89 19.39 -3.61
N ALA A 139 26.87 18.72 -3.13
CA ALA A 139 25.72 19.36 -2.51
C ALA A 139 26.04 19.70 -1.05
N THR A 140 25.94 20.96 -0.71
CA THR A 140 26.09 21.44 0.67
C THR A 140 24.79 22.04 1.15
N PRO A 141 24.47 21.98 2.46
CA PRO A 141 23.29 22.63 3.02
C PRO A 141 23.15 24.11 2.61
N GLN A 142 24.29 24.84 2.53
CA GLN A 142 24.31 26.24 2.15
C GLN A 142 23.83 26.44 0.69
N LYS A 143 24.34 25.62 -0.22
CA LYS A 143 23.94 25.68 -1.64
C LYS A 143 22.46 25.33 -1.83
N ILE A 144 21.97 24.35 -1.09
CA ILE A 144 20.55 23.96 -1.10
C ILE A 144 19.66 25.10 -0.63
N VAL A 145 20.07 25.82 0.42
CA VAL A 145 19.34 27.02 0.91
C VAL A 145 19.35 28.13 -0.14
N GLU A 146 20.47 28.34 -0.83
CA GLU A 146 20.56 29.33 -1.92
C GLU A 146 19.63 28.95 -3.10
N ASP A 147 19.63 27.68 -3.51
CA ASP A 147 18.81 27.17 -4.60
C ASP A 147 17.30 27.18 -4.27
N LEU A 148 16.95 27.10 -2.98
CA LEU A 148 15.56 27.13 -2.47
C LEU A 148 15.17 28.51 -1.91
N GLN A 149 15.92 29.57 -2.20
CA GLN A 149 15.63 30.91 -1.74
C GLN A 149 14.24 31.37 -2.21
N GLY A 150 13.39 31.80 -1.27
CA GLY A 150 12.00 32.15 -1.54
C GLY A 150 11.01 30.98 -1.48
N ILE A 151 11.49 29.73 -1.29
CA ILE A 151 10.66 28.52 -1.13
C ILE A 151 10.68 28.06 0.32
N ILE A 152 11.87 28.06 0.96
CA ILE A 152 12.04 27.72 2.38
C ILE A 152 12.46 28.92 3.18
N PHE A 153 12.04 28.98 4.44
CA PHE A 153 12.36 30.07 5.37
C PHE A 153 12.87 29.48 6.69
N LYS A 154 13.84 30.17 7.31
CA LYS A 154 14.34 29.79 8.62
C LYS A 154 13.43 30.35 9.69
N ASP A 155 12.83 29.49 10.53
CA ASP A 155 12.11 29.96 11.71
C ASP A 155 13.12 30.53 12.74
N PRO A 156 13.02 31.81 13.09
CA PRO A 156 13.93 32.42 14.04
C PRO A 156 13.79 31.89 15.48
N ARG A 157 12.69 31.16 15.79
CA ARG A 157 12.39 30.65 17.14
C ARG A 157 12.84 29.22 17.36
N THR A 158 12.77 28.37 16.33
CA THR A 158 12.98 26.91 16.44
C THR A 158 14.25 26.43 15.77
N GLY A 159 14.88 27.24 14.92
CA GLY A 159 16.12 26.91 14.24
C GLY A 159 16.05 25.99 13.01
N PRO A 160 15.09 25.06 12.82
CA PRO A 160 14.95 24.35 11.56
C PRO A 160 14.30 25.24 10.47
N PHE A 161 14.55 24.86 9.21
CA PHE A 161 13.85 25.47 8.09
C PHE A 161 12.42 24.95 7.98
N ASP A 162 11.46 25.86 7.70
CA ASP A 162 10.05 25.52 7.54
C ASP A 162 9.51 26.17 6.26
N LEU A 163 8.45 25.56 5.70
CA LEU A 163 7.75 26.08 4.53
C LEU A 163 6.68 27.13 4.88
N GLU A 164 6.20 27.14 6.14
CA GLU A 164 5.04 27.96 6.55
C GLU A 164 5.40 29.34 7.08
N SER A 165 6.65 29.64 7.40
CA SER A 165 7.05 30.94 7.94
C SER A 165 7.38 31.96 6.85
N ASN A 166 6.39 32.33 6.02
CA ASN A 166 6.51 33.50 5.17
C ASN A 166 6.21 34.76 6.02
N PRO A 167 7.20 35.65 6.30
CA PRO A 167 7.00 36.83 7.12
C PRO A 167 6.07 37.89 6.48
N ASP A 168 5.72 37.76 5.18
CA ASP A 168 4.86 38.72 4.45
C ASP A 168 3.37 38.35 4.45
N ARG A 169 2.94 37.37 5.26
CA ARG A 169 1.52 37.05 5.46
C ARG A 169 0.98 37.59 6.80
N SER A 170 1.24 38.82 7.11
CA SER A 170 0.60 39.55 8.20
C SER A 170 -0.35 40.59 7.66
#